data_057822e633a2663a7268199960d8039e
#
_entry.id   057822e633a2663a7268199960d8039e
#
_cell.length_a   1.000
_cell.length_b   1.000
_cell.length_c   1.000
_cell.angle_alpha   90.00
_cell.angle_beta   90.00
_cell.angle_gamma   90.00
#
_symmetry.space_group_name_H-M   'P 1'
#
loop_
_entity.id
_entity.type
_entity.pdbx_description
1 polymer ?
#
loop_
_entity_poly.entity_id
_entity_poly.type
_entity_poly.pdbx_seq_one_letter_code
_entity_poly.pdbx_strand_id
1 'polypeptide(L)'
;MKNIGHFGPRNFAADATAPHPWSRYVAIGDSFTEGVGDPEERCAGGLRGWADRVAEELSAERKDFAYANLAIRGLLLDQILDQQTDPAMELKPDLITLSAGGNDMVFHRTDPDKLAAKLEAGVERLSGTGATIMLFAGPDWRRTPILGRSRSRIAIFNENIRIVAAAHDCLLVDLWTLPGLRDPRMWDPDRLHFSPLGHHTIAMQVLDTLQVQHSLQPLEPKALPHSNWRDARAGDLAWARTYFLPWAWQRITPPRIPLPGVHDHPAPEPLLPKRPVFGPVYALRTVAVKAVAELLA
;
A
#
# COMPACT_ATOMS: atom_id res chain seq x y z
N MET A 1 -28.16 -20.55 -18.21
CA MET A 1 -26.84 -20.32 -18.79
C MET A 1 -26.73 -18.83 -19.08
N LYS A 2 -26.14 -18.04 -18.17
CA LYS A 2 -25.85 -16.63 -18.40
C LYS A 2 -24.54 -16.55 -19.21
N ASN A 3 -24.56 -15.78 -20.30
CA ASN A 3 -23.41 -15.52 -21.16
C ASN A 3 -22.22 -15.03 -20.31
N ILE A 4 -21.13 -15.77 -20.31
CA ILE A 4 -19.85 -15.33 -19.80
C ILE A 4 -19.32 -14.36 -20.85
N GLY A 5 -19.61 -13.06 -20.63
CA GLY A 5 -19.10 -11.99 -21.47
C GLY A 5 -17.57 -11.99 -21.44
N HIS A 6 -16.97 -11.78 -22.58
CA HIS A 6 -15.54 -11.61 -22.79
C HIS A 6 -15.06 -10.44 -21.91
N PHE A 7 -14.30 -10.74 -20.85
CA PHE A 7 -13.63 -9.75 -20.03
C PHE A 7 -12.38 -9.26 -20.77
N GLY A 8 -12.55 -8.23 -21.58
CA GLY A 8 -11.44 -7.41 -22.04
C GLY A 8 -11.20 -6.27 -21.01
N PRO A 9 -9.95 -5.82 -20.81
CA PRO A 9 -9.68 -4.66 -19.95
C PRO A 9 -10.52 -3.48 -20.45
N ARG A 10 -11.08 -2.70 -19.52
CA ARG A 10 -11.74 -1.44 -19.88
C ARG A 10 -10.76 -0.64 -20.72
N ASN A 11 -11.12 -0.43 -21.97
CA ASN A 11 -10.33 0.40 -22.86
C ASN A 11 -10.58 1.85 -22.44
N PHE A 12 -9.74 2.39 -21.56
CA PHE A 12 -9.64 3.84 -21.33
C PHE A 12 -8.87 4.52 -22.49
N ALA A 13 -8.78 3.88 -23.66
CA ALA A 13 -8.22 4.48 -24.87
C ALA A 13 -9.09 5.68 -25.29
N ALA A 14 -9.11 6.68 -24.41
CA ALA A 14 -9.29 8.05 -24.77
C ALA A 14 -8.01 8.50 -25.50
N ASP A 15 -8.18 9.34 -26.48
CA ASP A 15 -7.14 10.06 -27.21
C ASP A 15 -5.89 10.26 -26.34
N ALA A 16 -4.75 9.76 -26.78
CA ALA A 16 -3.48 9.78 -26.01
C ALA A 16 -3.00 11.21 -25.62
N THR A 17 -3.78 12.23 -25.98
CA THR A 17 -3.56 13.65 -25.66
C THR A 17 -4.53 14.19 -24.61
N ALA A 18 -5.56 13.42 -24.19
CA ALA A 18 -6.51 13.87 -23.17
C ALA A 18 -5.96 13.58 -21.75
N PRO A 19 -6.09 14.52 -20.80
CA PRO A 19 -5.69 14.28 -19.41
C PRO A 19 -6.52 13.13 -18.83
N HIS A 20 -5.94 12.39 -17.89
CA HIS A 20 -6.63 11.31 -17.19
C HIS A 20 -7.94 11.78 -16.53
N PRO A 21 -8.95 10.90 -16.34
CA PRO A 21 -10.28 11.32 -15.87
C PRO A 21 -10.33 11.66 -14.38
N TRP A 22 -9.34 11.23 -13.58
CA TRP A 22 -9.39 11.33 -12.12
C TRP A 22 -8.97 12.72 -11.62
N SER A 23 -9.69 13.20 -10.63
CA SER A 23 -9.44 14.48 -9.93
C SER A 23 -9.26 14.30 -8.43
N ARG A 24 -9.69 13.16 -7.87
CA ARG A 24 -9.67 12.89 -6.42
C ARG A 24 -9.20 11.47 -6.15
N TYR A 25 -7.94 11.34 -5.80
CA TYR A 25 -7.32 10.06 -5.48
C TYR A 25 -7.25 9.84 -3.96
N VAL A 26 -7.74 8.71 -3.48
CA VAL A 26 -7.60 8.27 -2.09
C VAL A 26 -6.90 6.91 -2.04
N ALA A 27 -5.80 6.83 -1.29
CA ALA A 27 -5.06 5.61 -1.03
C ALA A 27 -5.36 5.09 0.37
N ILE A 28 -5.79 3.82 0.47
CA ILE A 28 -6.02 3.13 1.74
C ILE A 28 -5.20 1.86 1.81
N GLY A 29 -4.77 1.48 3.01
CA GLY A 29 -3.90 0.33 3.21
C GLY A 29 -3.08 0.38 4.50
N ASP A 30 -1.97 -0.33 4.47
CA ASP A 30 -1.01 -0.45 5.57
C ASP A 30 0.33 0.26 5.27
N SER A 31 1.42 -0.20 5.88
CA SER A 31 2.77 0.35 5.71
C SER A 31 3.25 0.43 4.26
N PHE A 32 2.79 -0.47 3.39
CA PHE A 32 3.12 -0.47 1.98
C PHE A 32 2.56 0.77 1.28
N THR A 33 1.31 1.11 1.54
CA THR A 33 0.65 2.29 0.97
C THR A 33 1.08 3.58 1.67
N GLU A 34 1.39 3.52 2.97
CA GLU A 34 1.96 4.64 3.72
C GLU A 34 3.33 5.07 3.17
N GLY A 35 4.09 4.13 2.57
CA GLY A 35 5.40 4.35 1.98
C GLY A 35 6.57 4.11 2.93
N VAL A 36 6.40 3.20 3.90
CA VAL A 36 7.49 2.81 4.81
C VAL A 36 8.64 2.22 4.00
N GLY A 37 9.87 2.64 4.32
CA GLY A 37 11.10 2.30 3.58
C GLY A 37 11.55 3.38 2.59
N ASP A 38 10.79 4.46 2.45
CA ASP A 38 11.09 5.57 1.54
C ASP A 38 11.02 6.91 2.28
N PRO A 39 12.03 7.23 3.11
CA PRO A 39 12.06 8.47 3.89
C PRO A 39 12.24 9.70 2.98
N GLU A 40 11.38 10.70 3.17
CA GLU A 40 11.45 12.00 2.50
C GLU A 40 10.84 13.07 3.42
N GLU A 41 11.68 13.88 4.04
CA GLU A 41 11.28 14.88 5.04
C GLU A 41 10.29 15.93 4.52
N ARG A 42 10.34 16.20 3.21
CA ARG A 42 9.44 17.18 2.57
C ARG A 42 8.02 16.67 2.38
N CYS A 43 7.84 15.35 2.42
CA CYS A 43 6.53 14.73 2.31
C CYS A 43 5.81 14.70 3.65
N ALA A 44 4.50 14.78 3.61
CA ALA A 44 3.69 14.65 4.80
C ALA A 44 3.91 13.29 5.46
N GLY A 45 4.19 13.28 6.76
CA GLY A 45 4.54 12.06 7.48
C GLY A 45 6.00 11.59 7.30
N GLY A 46 6.84 12.38 6.61
CA GLY A 46 8.27 12.08 6.43
C GLY A 46 8.58 10.91 5.50
N LEU A 47 7.62 10.48 4.69
CA LEU A 47 7.75 9.34 3.77
C LEU A 47 7.20 9.71 2.39
N ARG A 48 7.80 9.19 1.32
CA ARG A 48 7.34 9.33 -0.05
C ARG A 48 7.21 7.95 -0.69
N GLY A 49 6.06 7.32 -0.55
CA GLY A 49 5.80 5.98 -1.09
C GLY A 49 5.43 5.97 -2.57
N TRP A 50 5.02 4.81 -3.06
CA TRP A 50 4.50 4.64 -4.41
C TRP A 50 3.24 5.47 -4.65
N ALA A 51 2.33 5.55 -3.66
CA ALA A 51 1.07 6.27 -3.78
C ALA A 51 1.27 7.79 -3.92
N ASP A 52 2.25 8.34 -3.22
CA ASP A 52 2.61 9.76 -3.34
C ASP A 52 3.18 10.06 -4.73
N ARG A 53 4.06 9.19 -5.28
CA ARG A 53 4.59 9.34 -6.63
C ARG A 53 3.51 9.28 -7.70
N VAL A 54 2.54 8.37 -7.54
CA VAL A 54 1.37 8.30 -8.42
C VAL A 54 0.58 9.61 -8.35
N ALA A 55 0.33 10.12 -7.14
CA ALA A 55 -0.38 11.40 -6.97
C ALA A 55 0.39 12.58 -7.57
N GLU A 56 1.73 12.58 -7.47
CA GLU A 56 2.58 13.60 -8.11
C GLU A 56 2.38 13.63 -9.63
N GLU A 57 2.46 12.47 -10.29
CA GLU A 57 2.30 12.37 -11.74
C GLU A 57 0.86 12.75 -12.17
N LEU A 58 -0.16 12.23 -11.48
CA LEU A 58 -1.55 12.60 -11.78
C LEU A 58 -1.82 14.09 -11.58
N SER A 59 -1.22 14.71 -10.56
CA SER A 59 -1.39 16.15 -10.30
C SER A 59 -0.70 17.04 -11.32
N ALA A 60 0.31 16.54 -12.04
CA ALA A 60 1.02 17.31 -13.05
C ALA A 60 0.12 17.68 -14.23
N GLU A 61 -0.87 16.86 -14.55
CA GLU A 61 -1.80 17.09 -15.65
C GLU A 61 -3.06 17.86 -15.22
N ARG A 62 -3.34 17.97 -13.91
CA ARG A 62 -4.58 18.57 -13.40
C ARG A 62 -4.35 19.51 -12.23
N LYS A 63 -4.62 20.79 -12.42
CA LYS A 63 -4.46 21.84 -11.37
C LYS A 63 -5.44 21.68 -10.20
N ASP A 64 -6.58 21.03 -10.41
CA ASP A 64 -7.64 20.78 -9.42
C ASP A 64 -7.53 19.40 -8.75
N PHE A 65 -6.41 18.72 -8.96
CA PHE A 65 -6.19 17.37 -8.42
C PHE A 65 -6.07 17.38 -6.88
N ALA A 66 -6.77 16.46 -6.24
CA ALA A 66 -6.76 16.25 -4.80
C ALA A 66 -6.32 14.82 -4.46
N TYR A 67 -5.51 14.67 -3.44
CA TYR A 67 -5.01 13.39 -2.98
C TYR A 67 -5.07 13.26 -1.47
N ALA A 68 -5.41 12.09 -0.97
CA ALA A 68 -5.27 11.72 0.43
C ALA A 68 -4.70 10.30 0.56
N ASN A 69 -3.74 10.12 1.46
CA ASN A 69 -3.24 8.81 1.86
C ASN A 69 -3.69 8.55 3.31
N LEU A 70 -4.62 7.62 3.50
CA LEU A 70 -5.18 7.26 4.80
C LEU A 70 -4.50 6.03 5.40
N ALA A 71 -3.49 5.48 4.71
CA ALA A 71 -2.83 4.26 5.13
C ALA A 71 -2.07 4.42 6.44
N ILE A 72 -2.13 3.38 7.27
CA ILE A 72 -1.47 3.32 8.58
C ILE A 72 -0.74 1.99 8.70
N ARG A 73 0.54 2.06 9.02
CA ARG A 73 1.42 0.88 9.17
C ARG A 73 0.93 -0.11 10.20
N GLY A 74 1.10 -1.39 9.89
CA GLY A 74 0.83 -2.47 10.82
C GLY A 74 -0.63 -2.92 10.90
N LEU A 75 -1.56 -2.22 10.27
CA LEU A 75 -2.97 -2.60 10.27
C LEU A 75 -3.21 -3.91 9.52
N LEU A 76 -4.17 -4.68 10.01
CA LEU A 76 -4.76 -5.84 9.37
C LEU A 76 -5.92 -5.43 8.47
N LEU A 77 -6.34 -6.31 7.56
CA LEU A 77 -7.42 -6.01 6.62
C LEU A 77 -8.69 -5.50 7.33
N ASP A 78 -9.14 -6.17 8.38
CA ASP A 78 -10.34 -5.74 9.14
C ASP A 78 -10.20 -4.30 9.65
N GLN A 79 -9.03 -3.98 10.21
CA GLN A 79 -8.76 -2.65 10.76
C GLN A 79 -8.71 -1.58 9.66
N ILE A 80 -8.16 -1.92 8.48
CA ILE A 80 -8.15 -1.02 7.33
C ILE A 80 -9.58 -0.74 6.87
N LEU A 81 -10.39 -1.78 6.74
CA LEU A 81 -11.78 -1.64 6.31
C LEU A 81 -12.63 -0.84 7.31
N ASP A 82 -12.43 -1.07 8.60
CA ASP A 82 -13.18 -0.38 9.66
C ASP A 82 -12.78 1.09 9.82
N GLN A 83 -11.47 1.40 9.70
CA GLN A 83 -10.95 2.72 10.03
C GLN A 83 -10.77 3.64 8.83
N GLN A 84 -10.60 3.08 7.61
CA GLN A 84 -10.24 3.87 6.44
C GLN A 84 -11.34 3.94 5.37
N THR A 85 -12.29 2.99 5.34
CA THR A 85 -13.31 2.95 4.28
C THR A 85 -14.25 4.15 4.34
N ASP A 86 -14.87 4.44 5.49
CA ASP A 86 -15.79 5.55 5.63
C ASP A 86 -15.11 6.90 5.42
N PRO A 87 -13.95 7.19 6.06
CA PRO A 87 -13.20 8.41 5.76
C PRO A 87 -12.82 8.54 4.27
N ALA A 88 -12.49 7.44 3.60
CA ALA A 88 -12.21 7.46 2.17
C ALA A 88 -13.44 7.85 1.34
N MET A 89 -14.60 7.26 1.64
CA MET A 89 -15.87 7.56 0.96
C MET A 89 -16.32 9.01 1.18
N GLU A 90 -16.13 9.56 2.37
CA GLU A 90 -16.46 10.97 2.70
C GLU A 90 -15.66 11.96 1.86
N LEU A 91 -14.44 11.60 1.44
CA LEU A 91 -13.62 12.41 0.55
C LEU A 91 -14.13 12.42 -0.91
N LYS A 92 -15.18 11.64 -1.23
CA LYS A 92 -15.79 11.55 -2.56
C LYS A 92 -14.75 11.31 -3.67
N PRO A 93 -13.95 10.23 -3.58
CA PRO A 93 -12.93 9.92 -4.56
C PRO A 93 -13.54 9.51 -5.89
N ASP A 94 -12.77 9.71 -6.97
CA ASP A 94 -12.99 9.11 -8.28
C ASP A 94 -11.94 8.05 -8.61
N LEU A 95 -10.87 7.96 -7.79
CA LEU A 95 -9.88 6.89 -7.80
C LEU A 95 -9.58 6.44 -6.36
N ILE A 96 -9.67 5.14 -6.10
CA ILE A 96 -9.30 4.52 -4.82
C ILE A 96 -8.28 3.42 -5.09
N THR A 97 -7.18 3.41 -4.35
CA THR A 97 -6.30 2.23 -4.26
C THR A 97 -6.44 1.56 -2.91
N LEU A 98 -6.65 0.25 -2.91
CA LEU A 98 -6.72 -0.57 -1.70
C LEU A 98 -5.68 -1.68 -1.75
N SER A 99 -4.70 -1.61 -0.85
CA SER A 99 -3.72 -2.67 -0.65
C SER A 99 -3.73 -3.12 0.81
N ALA A 100 -4.16 -4.37 1.04
CA ALA A 100 -4.35 -4.92 2.37
C ALA A 100 -4.18 -6.44 2.41
N GLY A 101 -4.07 -7.02 3.61
CA GLY A 101 -4.00 -8.46 3.83
C GLY A 101 -2.58 -9.03 3.88
N GLY A 102 -1.55 -8.24 3.53
CA GLY A 102 -0.16 -8.67 3.64
C GLY A 102 0.21 -9.05 5.08
N ASN A 103 -0.13 -8.22 6.04
CA ASN A 103 0.10 -8.47 7.47
C ASN A 103 -0.65 -9.71 7.97
N ASP A 104 -1.88 -9.92 7.52
CA ASP A 104 -2.70 -11.09 7.83
C ASP A 104 -2.04 -12.38 7.37
N MET A 105 -1.56 -12.40 6.11
CA MET A 105 -0.94 -13.58 5.50
C MET A 105 0.42 -13.92 6.12
N VAL A 106 1.22 -12.91 6.43
CA VAL A 106 2.58 -13.09 6.93
C VAL A 106 2.58 -13.43 8.41
N PHE A 107 1.84 -12.69 9.20
CA PHE A 107 1.99 -12.68 10.66
C PHE A 107 0.90 -13.46 11.40
N HIS A 108 -0.32 -13.52 10.86
CA HIS A 108 -1.47 -14.12 11.55
C HIS A 108 -1.91 -15.46 10.97
N ARG A 109 -1.25 -15.94 9.90
CA ARG A 109 -1.60 -17.22 9.24
C ARG A 109 -3.09 -17.33 8.91
N THR A 110 -3.72 -16.22 8.61
CA THR A 110 -5.13 -16.14 8.24
C THR A 110 -5.40 -17.03 7.01
N ASP A 111 -6.56 -17.63 6.97
CA ASP A 111 -7.05 -18.39 5.82
C ASP A 111 -7.23 -17.45 4.62
N PRO A 112 -6.59 -17.72 3.46
CA PRO A 112 -6.65 -16.83 2.30
C PRO A 112 -8.05 -16.61 1.76
N ASP A 113 -8.91 -17.65 1.80
CA ASP A 113 -10.26 -17.57 1.25
C ASP A 113 -11.17 -16.73 2.15
N LYS A 114 -11.03 -16.88 3.47
CA LYS A 114 -11.75 -16.03 4.43
C LYS A 114 -11.31 -14.58 4.37
N LEU A 115 -10.01 -14.35 4.15
CA LEU A 115 -9.49 -13.01 4.01
C LEU A 115 -9.99 -12.35 2.73
N ALA A 116 -10.05 -13.11 1.64
CA ALA A 116 -10.57 -12.64 0.36
C ALA A 116 -12.06 -12.27 0.43
N ALA A 117 -12.87 -13.07 1.14
CA ALA A 117 -14.29 -12.72 1.35
C ALA A 117 -14.47 -11.38 2.08
N LYS A 118 -13.60 -11.08 3.06
CA LYS A 118 -13.59 -9.78 3.73
C LYS A 118 -13.16 -8.64 2.81
N LEU A 119 -12.12 -8.89 1.99
CA LEU A 119 -11.67 -7.92 0.99
C LEU A 119 -12.79 -7.60 0.01
N GLU A 120 -13.50 -8.63 -0.47
CA GLU A 120 -14.62 -8.50 -1.38
C GLU A 120 -15.74 -7.63 -0.79
N ALA A 121 -16.13 -7.88 0.46
CA ALA A 121 -17.12 -7.04 1.15
C ALA A 121 -16.67 -5.56 1.27
N GLY A 122 -15.37 -5.33 1.48
CA GLY A 122 -14.80 -3.99 1.47
C GLY A 122 -14.86 -3.33 0.08
N VAL A 123 -14.56 -4.08 -0.97
CA VAL A 123 -14.67 -3.63 -2.37
C VAL A 123 -16.11 -3.31 -2.73
N GLU A 124 -17.08 -4.16 -2.38
CA GLU A 124 -18.50 -3.90 -2.58
C GLU A 124 -18.93 -2.56 -1.96
N ARG A 125 -18.49 -2.31 -0.73
CA ARG A 125 -18.80 -1.08 -0.01
C ARG A 125 -18.20 0.15 -0.72
N LEU A 126 -16.93 0.08 -1.14
CA LEU A 126 -16.24 1.15 -1.86
C LEU A 126 -16.85 1.39 -3.25
N SER A 127 -17.36 0.36 -3.92
CA SER A 127 -17.99 0.45 -5.25
C SER A 127 -19.22 1.37 -5.23
N GLY A 128 -19.86 1.55 -4.07
CA GLY A 128 -20.96 2.50 -3.88
C GLY A 128 -20.58 3.97 -4.14
N THR A 129 -19.28 4.30 -4.17
CA THR A 129 -18.79 5.66 -4.52
C THR A 129 -18.82 5.96 -6.01
N GLY A 130 -18.84 4.94 -6.87
CA GLY A 130 -18.65 5.06 -8.32
C GLY A 130 -17.19 5.31 -8.72
N ALA A 131 -16.24 5.31 -7.78
CA ALA A 131 -14.82 5.47 -8.06
C ALA A 131 -14.23 4.28 -8.82
N THR A 132 -13.18 4.52 -9.60
CA THR A 132 -12.30 3.46 -10.08
C THR A 132 -11.56 2.87 -8.89
N ILE A 133 -11.71 1.57 -8.64
CA ILE A 133 -11.02 0.86 -7.56
C ILE A 133 -9.85 0.08 -8.14
N MET A 134 -8.70 0.14 -7.48
CA MET A 134 -7.49 -0.59 -7.85
C MET A 134 -7.01 -1.44 -6.68
N LEU A 135 -6.83 -2.74 -6.93
CA LEU A 135 -6.34 -3.73 -5.98
C LEU A 135 -4.91 -4.14 -6.30
N PHE A 136 -4.24 -4.79 -5.36
CA PHE A 136 -2.85 -5.22 -5.48
C PHE A 136 -2.70 -6.71 -5.18
N ALA A 137 -2.18 -7.48 -6.14
CA ALA A 137 -1.64 -8.81 -5.85
C ALA A 137 -0.20 -8.66 -5.30
N GLY A 138 0.05 -9.23 -4.13
CA GLY A 138 1.33 -9.08 -3.41
C GLY A 138 2.52 -9.70 -4.13
N PRO A 139 3.76 -9.27 -3.82
CA PRO A 139 4.99 -9.69 -4.49
C PRO A 139 5.39 -11.14 -4.15
N ASP A 140 6.24 -11.75 -5.00
CA ASP A 140 6.80 -13.08 -4.77
C ASP A 140 8.03 -13.03 -3.84
N TRP A 141 7.81 -13.31 -2.57
CA TRP A 141 8.85 -13.32 -1.52
C TRP A 141 9.69 -14.59 -1.47
N ARG A 142 9.82 -15.34 -2.59
CA ARG A 142 10.54 -16.62 -2.63
C ARG A 142 11.98 -16.55 -2.10
N ARG A 143 12.64 -15.40 -2.22
CA ARG A 143 14.03 -15.20 -1.80
C ARG A 143 14.19 -14.73 -0.36
N THR A 144 13.09 -14.43 0.33
CA THR A 144 13.12 -13.97 1.73
C THR A 144 12.93 -15.17 2.65
N PRO A 145 13.91 -15.56 3.47
CA PRO A 145 13.85 -16.82 4.25
C PRO A 145 12.65 -16.94 5.18
N ILE A 146 12.20 -15.82 5.75
CA ILE A 146 11.09 -15.79 6.72
C ILE A 146 9.77 -15.63 5.99
N LEU A 147 9.65 -14.60 5.14
CA LEU A 147 8.42 -14.30 4.43
C LEU A 147 8.10 -15.36 3.36
N GLY A 148 9.13 -16.02 2.80
CA GLY A 148 8.97 -17.12 1.86
C GLY A 148 8.17 -18.31 2.42
N ARG A 149 8.09 -18.48 3.75
CA ARG A 149 7.22 -19.49 4.37
C ARG A 149 5.73 -19.21 4.17
N SER A 150 5.35 -17.97 3.94
CA SER A 150 3.97 -17.57 3.65
C SER A 150 3.64 -17.56 2.16
N ARG A 151 4.62 -17.88 1.29
CA ARG A 151 4.52 -17.77 -0.17
C ARG A 151 3.32 -18.49 -0.77
N SER A 152 3.04 -19.74 -0.33
CA SER A 152 1.89 -20.50 -0.84
C SER A 152 0.55 -19.85 -0.49
N ARG A 153 0.40 -19.36 0.74
CA ARG A 153 -0.81 -18.66 1.17
C ARG A 153 -0.99 -17.34 0.43
N ILE A 154 0.10 -16.61 0.23
CA ILE A 154 0.09 -15.36 -0.53
C ILE A 154 -0.29 -15.63 -2.00
N ALA A 155 0.21 -16.72 -2.60
CA ALA A 155 -0.18 -17.10 -3.94
C ALA A 155 -1.68 -17.38 -4.05
N ILE A 156 -2.27 -18.12 -3.09
CA ILE A 156 -3.72 -18.37 -3.04
C ILE A 156 -4.47 -17.04 -2.85
N PHE A 157 -4.04 -16.21 -1.92
CA PHE A 157 -4.68 -14.91 -1.69
C PHE A 157 -4.61 -14.01 -2.92
N ASN A 158 -3.48 -14.00 -3.64
CA ASN A 158 -3.34 -13.27 -4.90
C ASN A 158 -4.33 -13.76 -5.97
N GLU A 159 -4.54 -15.09 -6.09
CA GLU A 159 -5.56 -15.60 -7.01
C GLU A 159 -6.97 -15.15 -6.60
N ASN A 160 -7.27 -15.15 -5.32
CA ASN A 160 -8.54 -14.63 -4.82
C ASN A 160 -8.70 -13.13 -5.09
N ILE A 161 -7.63 -12.34 -4.92
CA ILE A 161 -7.66 -10.90 -5.28
C ILE A 161 -7.96 -10.72 -6.76
N ARG A 162 -7.39 -11.55 -7.65
CA ARG A 162 -7.70 -11.51 -9.10
C ARG A 162 -9.16 -11.83 -9.37
N ILE A 163 -9.74 -12.80 -8.66
CA ILE A 163 -11.16 -13.15 -8.78
C ILE A 163 -12.03 -11.98 -8.33
N VAL A 164 -11.74 -11.37 -7.18
CA VAL A 164 -12.46 -10.20 -6.66
C VAL A 164 -12.34 -9.02 -7.63
N ALA A 165 -11.13 -8.74 -8.12
CA ALA A 165 -10.92 -7.66 -9.06
C ALA A 165 -11.75 -7.84 -10.34
N ALA A 166 -11.79 -9.06 -10.88
CA ALA A 166 -12.59 -9.38 -12.07
C ALA A 166 -14.10 -9.32 -11.81
N ALA A 167 -14.57 -9.76 -10.63
CA ALA A 167 -15.98 -9.77 -10.27
C ALA A 167 -16.55 -8.35 -10.09
N HIS A 168 -15.75 -7.43 -9.59
CA HIS A 168 -16.14 -6.04 -9.27
C HIS A 168 -15.58 -4.99 -10.23
N ASP A 169 -15.03 -5.42 -11.38
CA ASP A 169 -14.48 -4.52 -12.40
C ASP A 169 -13.41 -3.57 -11.85
N CYS A 170 -12.59 -4.06 -10.90
CA CYS A 170 -11.47 -3.34 -10.35
C CYS A 170 -10.22 -3.46 -11.23
N LEU A 171 -9.39 -2.43 -11.25
CA LEU A 171 -8.05 -2.52 -11.79
C LEU A 171 -7.16 -3.37 -10.86
N LEU A 172 -6.17 -4.05 -11.43
CA LEU A 172 -5.26 -4.89 -10.67
C LEU A 172 -3.81 -4.57 -10.96
N VAL A 173 -3.06 -4.21 -9.93
CA VAL A 173 -1.60 -4.12 -9.97
C VAL A 173 -1.02 -5.45 -9.52
N ASP A 174 -0.42 -6.18 -10.45
CA ASP A 174 0.13 -7.51 -10.18
C ASP A 174 1.63 -7.44 -9.86
N LEU A 175 1.95 -7.27 -8.58
CA LEU A 175 3.33 -7.23 -8.11
C LEU A 175 4.02 -8.62 -8.15
N TRP A 176 3.24 -9.71 -8.19
CA TRP A 176 3.78 -11.06 -8.28
C TRP A 176 4.50 -11.32 -9.59
N THR A 177 4.01 -10.72 -10.66
CA THR A 177 4.56 -10.86 -12.01
C THR A 177 5.74 -9.93 -12.29
N LEU A 178 6.09 -9.00 -11.37
CA LEU A 178 7.22 -8.09 -11.52
C LEU A 178 8.54 -8.75 -11.07
N PRO A 179 9.35 -9.30 -12.01
CA PRO A 179 10.58 -10.02 -11.64
C PRO A 179 11.62 -9.09 -11.01
N GLY A 180 11.59 -7.80 -11.31
CA GLY A 180 12.46 -6.78 -10.71
C GLY A 180 12.33 -6.70 -9.19
N LEU A 181 11.14 -6.89 -8.64
CA LEU A 181 10.91 -6.87 -7.18
C LEU A 181 11.57 -8.02 -6.42
N ARG A 182 12.14 -9.02 -7.12
CA ARG A 182 12.95 -10.08 -6.51
C ARG A 182 14.38 -9.65 -6.21
N ASP A 183 14.80 -8.51 -6.71
CA ASP A 183 16.13 -7.94 -6.43
C ASP A 183 16.15 -7.40 -4.99
N PRO A 184 17.13 -7.78 -4.16
CA PRO A 184 17.25 -7.29 -2.79
C PRO A 184 17.30 -5.77 -2.66
N ARG A 185 17.74 -5.06 -3.72
CA ARG A 185 17.85 -3.59 -3.75
C ARG A 185 16.50 -2.87 -3.84
N MET A 186 15.45 -3.61 -4.23
CA MET A 186 14.08 -3.11 -4.21
C MET A 186 13.49 -3.05 -2.80
N TRP A 187 14.19 -3.62 -1.83
CA TRP A 187 13.75 -3.73 -0.45
C TRP A 187 14.60 -2.87 0.48
N ASP A 188 13.95 -2.33 1.51
CA ASP A 188 14.61 -1.64 2.60
C ASP A 188 15.53 -2.60 3.40
N PRO A 189 16.53 -2.12 4.15
CA PRO A 189 17.35 -2.94 5.02
C PRO A 189 16.57 -3.87 5.96
N ASP A 190 15.33 -3.55 6.31
CA ASP A 190 14.47 -4.40 7.13
C ASP A 190 13.94 -5.65 6.38
N ARG A 191 14.12 -5.71 5.05
CA ARG A 191 13.71 -6.80 4.15
C ARG A 191 12.21 -7.11 4.14
N LEU A 192 11.42 -6.19 4.66
CA LEU A 192 9.96 -6.28 4.72
C LEU A 192 9.29 -5.20 3.85
N HIS A 193 9.78 -3.97 3.96
CA HIS A 193 9.27 -2.84 3.22
C HIS A 193 10.07 -2.60 1.94
N PHE A 194 9.47 -1.90 0.98
CA PHE A 194 10.17 -1.53 -0.24
C PHE A 194 11.10 -0.35 -0.01
N SER A 195 12.25 -0.37 -0.67
CA SER A 195 13.17 0.77 -0.73
C SER A 195 12.59 1.89 -1.60
N PRO A 196 13.21 3.09 -1.63
CA PRO A 196 12.84 4.15 -2.56
C PRO A 196 12.78 3.69 -4.02
N LEU A 197 13.70 2.78 -4.41
CA LEU A 197 13.73 2.17 -5.75
C LEU A 197 12.53 1.24 -5.98
N GLY A 198 12.18 0.43 -4.97
CA GLY A 198 11.00 -0.45 -5.02
C GLY A 198 9.71 0.36 -5.14
N HIS A 199 9.54 1.39 -4.33
CA HIS A 199 8.39 2.28 -4.40
C HIS A 199 8.29 2.99 -5.75
N HIS A 200 9.42 3.46 -6.31
CA HIS A 200 9.46 4.08 -7.64
C HIS A 200 8.99 3.08 -8.73
N THR A 201 9.52 1.87 -8.72
CA THR A 201 9.15 0.82 -9.69
C THR A 201 7.65 0.47 -9.59
N ILE A 202 7.11 0.41 -8.37
CA ILE A 202 5.69 0.14 -8.15
C ILE A 202 4.83 1.31 -8.63
N ALA A 203 5.25 2.56 -8.40
CA ALA A 203 4.53 3.73 -8.90
C ALA A 203 4.41 3.72 -10.43
N MET A 204 5.47 3.37 -11.15
CA MET A 204 5.44 3.19 -12.60
C MET A 204 4.40 2.13 -12.99
N GLN A 205 4.44 0.95 -12.35
CA GLN A 205 3.48 -0.12 -12.65
C GLN A 205 2.03 0.30 -12.36
N VAL A 206 1.77 1.10 -11.33
CA VAL A 206 0.44 1.64 -11.04
C VAL A 206 0.00 2.58 -12.17
N LEU A 207 0.85 3.51 -12.60
CA LEU A 207 0.56 4.46 -13.67
C LEU A 207 0.35 3.74 -15.01
N ASP A 208 1.16 2.72 -15.32
CA ASP A 208 0.97 1.85 -16.49
C ASP A 208 -0.39 1.13 -16.43
N THR A 209 -0.79 0.64 -15.24
CA THR A 209 -2.09 -0.03 -15.05
C THR A 209 -3.25 0.96 -15.23
N LEU A 210 -3.08 2.22 -14.82
CA LEU A 210 -4.03 3.31 -15.07
C LEU A 210 -4.02 3.78 -16.53
N GLN A 211 -3.07 3.34 -17.33
CA GLN A 211 -2.86 3.79 -18.73
C GLN A 211 -2.62 5.30 -18.82
N VAL A 212 -1.96 5.89 -17.81
CA VAL A 212 -1.60 7.31 -17.78
C VAL A 212 -0.17 7.48 -18.27
N GLN A 213 0.04 8.49 -19.13
CA GLN A 213 1.40 8.90 -19.47
C GLN A 213 2.05 9.54 -18.24
N HIS A 214 3.30 9.21 -18.00
CA HIS A 214 4.03 9.70 -16.83
C HIS A 214 5.50 10.00 -17.14
N SER A 215 6.10 10.85 -16.33
CA SER A 215 7.49 11.28 -16.50
C SER A 215 8.51 10.35 -15.83
N LEU A 216 8.06 9.41 -15.01
CA LEU A 216 8.94 8.48 -14.29
C LEU A 216 9.70 7.59 -15.26
N GLN A 217 11.00 7.49 -15.06
CA GLN A 217 11.89 6.63 -15.86
C GLN A 217 12.41 5.47 -15.01
N PRO A 218 12.64 4.29 -15.60
CA PRO A 218 13.28 3.19 -14.89
C PRO A 218 14.61 3.63 -14.25
N LEU A 219 14.78 3.31 -12.97
CA LEU A 219 15.99 3.62 -12.24
C LEU A 219 16.89 2.37 -12.19
N GLU A 220 18.17 2.54 -12.57
CA GLU A 220 19.13 1.47 -12.45
C GLU A 220 19.58 1.29 -11.00
N PRO A 221 19.42 0.09 -10.43
CA PRO A 221 19.85 -0.16 -9.07
C PRO A 221 21.39 -0.11 -8.97
N LYS A 222 21.91 0.59 -7.98
CA LYS A 222 23.36 0.65 -7.72
C LYS A 222 23.94 -0.76 -7.56
N ALA A 223 25.16 -0.97 -8.08
CA ALA A 223 25.84 -2.25 -7.94
C ALA A 223 25.98 -2.63 -6.45
N LEU A 224 25.65 -3.88 -6.13
CA LEU A 224 25.89 -4.40 -4.78
C LEU A 224 27.41 -4.57 -4.58
N PRO A 225 27.94 -4.23 -3.40
CA PRO A 225 29.33 -4.56 -3.08
C PRO A 225 29.54 -6.07 -3.15
N HIS A 226 30.71 -6.48 -3.63
CA HIS A 226 31.09 -7.88 -3.62
C HIS A 226 31.11 -8.38 -2.18
N SER A 227 30.22 -9.31 -1.85
CA SER A 227 30.19 -9.96 -0.54
C SER A 227 30.51 -11.44 -0.69
N ASN A 228 31.39 -11.95 0.19
CA ASN A 228 31.59 -13.38 0.31
C ASN A 228 30.50 -14.01 1.19
N TRP A 229 30.43 -15.35 1.24
CA TRP A 229 29.40 -16.05 1.99
C TRP A 229 29.45 -15.78 3.53
N ARG A 230 30.63 -15.40 4.07
CA ARG A 230 30.79 -15.04 5.48
C ARG A 230 30.18 -13.68 5.79
N ASP A 231 30.39 -12.72 4.88
CA ASP A 231 29.81 -11.38 4.98
C ASP A 231 28.27 -11.47 4.85
N ALA A 232 27.76 -12.31 3.93
CA ALA A 232 26.35 -12.55 3.79
C ALA A 232 25.72 -13.11 5.09
N ARG A 233 26.36 -14.12 5.72
CA ARG A 233 25.89 -14.66 7.00
C ARG A 233 26.00 -13.66 8.16
N ALA A 234 27.08 -12.87 8.22
CA ALA A 234 27.21 -11.81 9.22
C ALA A 234 26.10 -10.76 9.04
N GLY A 235 25.80 -10.39 7.80
CA GLY A 235 24.69 -9.51 7.45
C GLY A 235 23.32 -10.07 7.85
N ASP A 236 23.08 -11.37 7.67
CA ASP A 236 21.84 -12.03 8.08
C ASP A 236 21.70 -12.06 9.61
N LEU A 237 22.78 -12.27 10.32
CA LEU A 237 22.77 -12.25 11.80
C LEU A 237 22.56 -10.83 12.35
N ALA A 238 23.20 -9.84 11.74
CA ALA A 238 23.01 -8.43 12.09
C ALA A 238 21.56 -8.02 11.83
N TRP A 239 21.01 -8.35 10.65
CA TRP A 239 19.62 -8.13 10.31
C TRP A 239 18.65 -8.78 11.31
N ALA A 240 18.90 -10.05 11.66
CA ALA A 240 18.05 -10.76 12.62
C ALA A 240 18.04 -10.08 13.99
N ARG A 241 19.19 -9.58 14.45
CA ARG A 241 19.29 -8.87 15.74
C ARG A 241 18.65 -7.48 15.70
N THR A 242 18.84 -6.75 14.60
CA THR A 242 18.41 -5.35 14.50
C THR A 242 16.92 -5.22 14.18
N TYR A 243 16.38 -6.08 13.34
CA TYR A 243 15.01 -5.96 12.83
C TYR A 243 14.11 -7.10 13.28
N PHE A 244 14.51 -8.37 13.08
CA PHE A 244 13.64 -9.51 13.30
C PHE A 244 13.37 -9.79 14.78
N LEU A 245 14.40 -9.81 15.63
CA LEU A 245 14.24 -10.14 17.06
C LEU A 245 13.42 -9.08 17.81
N PRO A 246 13.66 -7.75 17.67
CA PRO A 246 12.82 -6.74 18.29
C PRO A 246 11.36 -6.82 17.82
N TRP A 247 11.17 -7.03 16.55
CA TRP A 247 9.84 -7.20 15.98
C TRP A 247 9.13 -8.46 16.51
N ALA A 248 9.81 -9.62 16.55
CA ALA A 248 9.26 -10.86 17.09
C ALA A 248 8.94 -10.74 18.59
N TRP A 249 9.82 -10.06 19.33
CA TRP A 249 9.63 -9.78 20.75
C TRP A 249 8.36 -8.97 21.03
N GLN A 250 8.13 -7.90 20.27
CA GLN A 250 6.92 -7.08 20.39
C GLN A 250 5.63 -7.87 20.12
N ARG A 251 5.71 -8.94 19.34
CA ARG A 251 4.55 -9.79 19.04
C ARG A 251 4.30 -10.93 20.03
N ILE A 252 5.34 -11.37 20.73
CA ILE A 252 5.25 -12.44 21.75
C ILE A 252 4.94 -11.84 23.12
N THR A 253 5.41 -10.63 23.41
CA THR A 253 5.08 -9.92 24.64
C THR A 253 3.73 -9.23 24.46
N PRO A 254 2.69 -9.64 25.21
CA PRO A 254 1.43 -8.90 25.21
C PRO A 254 1.73 -7.44 25.58
N PRO A 255 0.97 -6.47 25.04
CA PRO A 255 1.12 -5.08 25.46
C PRO A 255 1.04 -5.05 26.98
N ARG A 256 2.06 -4.51 27.64
CA ARG A 256 2.03 -4.33 29.08
C ARG A 256 0.81 -3.46 29.39
N ILE A 257 -0.18 -4.06 30.03
CA ILE A 257 -1.29 -3.30 30.61
C ILE A 257 -0.62 -2.27 31.52
N PRO A 258 -0.81 -0.97 31.35
CA PRO A 258 -0.28 0.02 32.27
C PRO A 258 -0.82 -0.31 33.65
N LEU A 259 0.06 -0.52 34.61
CA LEU A 259 -0.36 -0.63 36.00
C LEU A 259 -1.08 0.69 36.35
N PRO A 260 -2.24 0.66 37.03
CA PRO A 260 -2.93 1.87 37.43
C PRO A 260 -1.97 2.73 38.29
N GLY A 261 -1.61 3.92 37.81
CA GLY A 261 -0.76 4.86 38.54
C GLY A 261 0.58 5.23 37.91
N VAL A 262 0.96 4.68 36.77
CA VAL A 262 2.14 5.13 35.99
C VAL A 262 1.68 5.91 34.77
N HIS A 263 1.35 7.17 35.00
CA HIS A 263 1.15 8.18 33.95
C HIS A 263 2.50 8.79 33.67
N ASP A 264 3.23 8.32 32.60
CA ASP A 264 4.32 9.12 32.02
C ASP A 264 4.90 8.52 30.73
N HIS A 265 4.02 7.96 29.86
CA HIS A 265 4.26 7.98 28.43
C HIS A 265 2.99 8.47 27.77
N PRO A 266 3.05 9.53 26.96
CA PRO A 266 1.90 9.91 26.15
C PRO A 266 1.49 8.67 25.35
N ALA A 267 0.20 8.36 25.35
CA ALA A 267 -0.36 7.36 24.45
C ALA A 267 0.24 7.64 23.07
N PRO A 268 0.64 6.60 22.29
CA PRO A 268 1.11 6.85 20.94
C PRO A 268 0.05 7.73 20.27
N GLU A 269 0.45 8.94 19.89
CA GLU A 269 -0.44 9.82 19.15
C GLU A 269 -1.01 9.03 17.98
N PRO A 270 -2.33 9.05 17.76
CA PRO A 270 -2.91 8.40 16.61
C PRO A 270 -2.16 8.91 15.39
N LEU A 271 -1.50 8.01 14.66
CA LEU A 271 -0.74 8.36 13.47
C LEU A 271 -1.73 9.00 12.51
N LEU A 272 -1.66 10.32 12.38
CA LEU A 272 -2.51 11.06 11.47
C LEU A 272 -2.26 10.56 10.05
N PRO A 273 -3.30 10.38 9.24
CA PRO A 273 -3.16 9.93 7.87
C PRO A 273 -2.20 10.84 7.11
N LYS A 274 -1.36 10.24 6.28
CA LYS A 274 -0.35 10.92 5.49
C LYS A 274 -0.99 11.93 4.54
N ARG A 275 -0.48 13.15 4.49
CA ARG A 275 -1.06 14.24 3.69
C ARG A 275 -0.09 14.70 2.63
N PRO A 276 -0.47 14.72 1.37
CA PRO A 276 0.35 15.30 0.32
C PRO A 276 0.26 16.83 0.27
N VAL A 277 1.28 17.43 -0.31
CA VAL A 277 1.48 18.88 -0.45
C VAL A 277 1.44 19.26 -1.93
N PHE A 278 0.34 18.94 -2.65
CA PHE A 278 0.24 19.29 -4.06
C PHE A 278 -0.99 20.16 -4.35
N GLY A 279 -0.76 21.31 -4.97
CA GLY A 279 -1.77 22.20 -5.51
C GLY A 279 -2.79 22.78 -4.51
N PRO A 280 -3.98 23.19 -4.97
CA PRO A 280 -5.02 23.79 -4.14
C PRO A 280 -5.67 22.85 -3.11
N VAL A 281 -5.08 21.72 -2.83
CA VAL A 281 -5.42 20.76 -1.77
C VAL A 281 -5.54 21.41 -0.37
N TYR A 282 -5.14 22.66 -0.19
CA TYR A 282 -5.33 23.41 1.06
C TYR A 282 -6.78 23.46 1.55
N ALA A 283 -7.76 23.44 0.66
CA ALA A 283 -9.18 23.46 1.04
C ALA A 283 -9.67 22.11 1.61
N LEU A 284 -9.13 20.97 1.14
CA LEU A 284 -9.47 19.64 1.67
C LEU A 284 -8.70 19.30 2.96
N ARG A 285 -7.56 19.96 3.20
CA ARG A 285 -6.81 19.84 4.47
C ARG A 285 -7.66 20.11 5.70
N THR A 286 -8.50 21.12 5.64
CA THR A 286 -9.32 21.55 6.81
C THR A 286 -10.46 20.58 7.09
N VAL A 287 -11.03 19.96 6.07
CA VAL A 287 -12.18 19.04 6.21
C VAL A 287 -11.72 17.68 6.71
N ALA A 288 -10.66 17.10 6.13
CA ALA A 288 -10.16 15.78 6.56
C ALA A 288 -9.57 15.80 7.98
N VAL A 289 -8.92 16.90 8.40
CA VAL A 289 -8.40 17.04 9.79
C VAL A 289 -9.53 17.18 10.79
N LYS A 290 -10.59 17.94 10.45
CA LYS A 290 -11.75 18.05 11.33
C LYS A 290 -12.48 16.73 11.47
N ALA A 291 -12.76 16.03 10.36
CA ALA A 291 -13.48 14.76 10.40
C ALA A 291 -12.72 13.70 11.21
N VAL A 292 -11.40 13.56 11.03
CA VAL A 292 -10.61 12.58 11.81
C VAL A 292 -10.42 13.03 13.26
N ALA A 293 -10.26 14.33 13.55
CA ALA A 293 -10.14 14.83 14.91
C ALA A 293 -11.47 14.80 15.68
N GLU A 294 -12.61 14.96 14.98
CA GLU A 294 -13.95 14.85 15.59
C GLU A 294 -14.41 13.39 15.77
N LEU A 295 -13.86 12.44 14.98
CA LEU A 295 -14.09 11.00 15.16
C LEU A 295 -13.23 10.37 16.26
N LEU A 296 -12.14 11.05 16.69
CA LEU A 296 -11.22 10.59 17.73
C LEU A 296 -11.38 11.35 19.06
N ALA A 297 -12.31 12.31 19.15
CA ALA A 297 -12.70 13.03 20.34
C ALA A 297 -14.01 12.48 20.92
#